data_bdc3e1e9b305b305c95b60bd49f992ea
#
_entry.id   bdc3e1e9b305b305c95b60bd49f992ea
#
_cell.length_a   1.000
_cell.length_b   1.000
_cell.length_c   1.000
_cell.angle_alpha   90.00
_cell.angle_beta   90.00
_cell.angle_gamma   90.00
#
_symmetry.space_group_name_H-M   'P 1'
#
loop_
_entity.id
_entity.type
_entity.pdbx_description
1 polymer ?
#
loop_
_entity_poly.entity_id
_entity_poly.type
_entity_poly.pdbx_seq_one_letter_code
_entity_poly.pdbx_strand_id
1 'polypeptide(L)'
;MQLSFRRAGLADLGEVWNLVSSAIVHMTKQNILQWDELYPTKEDLQTDIEKKQLYVGFDEGRLAAIYVLNQECEPEYSSGNWQYPELPYYIIHRLCVHPVYQHQGIAKQTLLHIEEALKASHIHAIRLDVFSQNPFALKLYEGMGYTRAGHAEWRKGLFYLMEKYF
;
A
#
# COMPACT_ATOMS: atom_id res chain seq x y z
N MET A 1 -20.50 2.38 2.75
CA MET A 1 -19.83 2.25 1.44
C MET A 1 -19.06 0.95 1.39
N GLN A 2 -19.28 0.15 0.36
CA GLN A 2 -18.59 -1.12 0.20
C GLN A 2 -17.86 -1.15 -1.14
N LEU A 3 -16.56 -1.43 -1.08
CA LEU A 3 -15.73 -1.52 -2.28
C LEU A 3 -15.76 -2.91 -2.86
N SER A 4 -15.67 -3.00 -4.18
CA SER A 4 -15.39 -4.25 -4.86
C SER A 4 -13.96 -4.25 -5.38
N PHE A 5 -13.24 -5.35 -5.14
CA PHE A 5 -11.82 -5.46 -5.47
C PHE A 5 -11.60 -6.53 -6.54
N ARG A 6 -10.63 -6.26 -7.42
CA ARG A 6 -10.15 -7.25 -8.39
C ARG A 6 -8.72 -6.93 -8.80
N ARG A 7 -8.07 -7.87 -9.47
CA ARG A 7 -6.79 -7.59 -10.12
C ARG A 7 -6.98 -6.56 -11.24
N ALA A 8 -6.02 -5.66 -11.36
CA ALA A 8 -5.99 -4.71 -12.45
C ALA A 8 -5.53 -5.39 -13.75
N GLY A 9 -6.10 -4.94 -14.86
CA GLY A 9 -5.61 -5.25 -16.21
C GLY A 9 -5.01 -4.02 -16.84
N LEU A 10 -4.33 -4.17 -17.98
CA LEU A 10 -3.72 -3.03 -18.68
C LEU A 10 -4.73 -1.95 -19.07
N ALA A 11 -6.00 -2.32 -19.28
CA ALA A 11 -7.06 -1.36 -19.55
C ALA A 11 -7.30 -0.39 -18.36
N ASP A 12 -6.89 -0.77 -17.16
CA ASP A 12 -7.06 0.07 -15.96
C ASP A 12 -5.92 1.07 -15.77
N LEU A 13 -4.82 0.95 -16.51
CA LEU A 13 -3.60 1.73 -16.25
C LEU A 13 -3.85 3.24 -16.26
N GLY A 14 -4.67 3.74 -17.18
CA GLY A 14 -4.98 5.17 -17.27
C GLY A 14 -5.64 5.70 -16.00
N GLU A 15 -6.65 4.99 -15.48
CA GLU A 15 -7.33 5.39 -14.24
C GLU A 15 -6.43 5.22 -13.01
N VAL A 16 -5.64 4.14 -12.97
CA VAL A 16 -4.68 3.90 -11.89
C VAL A 16 -3.66 5.04 -11.84
N TRP A 17 -3.11 5.42 -12.99
CA TRP A 17 -2.16 6.53 -13.06
C TRP A 17 -2.79 7.86 -12.64
N ASN A 18 -4.03 8.10 -13.05
CA ASN A 18 -4.75 9.30 -12.64
C ASN A 18 -4.95 9.35 -11.11
N LEU A 19 -5.29 8.23 -10.50
CA LEU A 19 -5.44 8.15 -9.05
C LEU A 19 -4.11 8.45 -8.35
N VAL A 20 -3.03 7.83 -8.76
CA VAL A 20 -1.70 8.03 -8.16
C VAL A 20 -1.22 9.46 -8.36
N SER A 21 -1.36 10.02 -9.55
CA SER A 21 -0.98 11.40 -9.84
C SER A 21 -1.74 12.39 -8.98
N SER A 22 -3.04 12.17 -8.81
CA SER A 22 -3.89 13.01 -7.96
C SER A 22 -3.47 12.91 -6.49
N ALA A 23 -3.10 11.71 -6.04
CA ALA A 23 -2.65 11.49 -4.67
C ALA A 23 -1.30 12.18 -4.41
N ILE A 24 -0.39 12.17 -5.37
CA ILE A 24 0.90 12.87 -5.26
C ILE A 24 0.67 14.37 -5.08
N VAL A 25 -0.17 14.96 -5.91
CA VAL A 25 -0.51 16.39 -5.81
C VAL A 25 -1.11 16.69 -4.43
N HIS A 26 -2.03 15.86 -3.98
CA HIS A 26 -2.72 16.06 -2.70
C HIS A 26 -1.74 15.95 -1.52
N MET A 27 -0.87 14.94 -1.51
CA MET A 27 0.15 14.78 -0.46
C MET A 27 1.14 15.94 -0.46
N THR A 28 1.57 16.39 -1.62
CA THR A 28 2.51 17.51 -1.73
C THR A 28 1.90 18.79 -1.14
N LYS A 29 0.62 19.03 -1.37
CA LYS A 29 -0.08 20.17 -0.78
C LYS A 29 -0.16 20.09 0.74
N GLN A 30 -0.14 18.88 1.30
CA GLN A 30 -0.12 18.64 2.74
C GLN A 30 1.31 18.58 3.30
N ASN A 31 2.31 18.88 2.48
CA ASN A 31 3.73 18.79 2.83
C ASN A 31 4.16 17.37 3.21
N ILE A 32 3.50 16.37 2.66
CA ILE A 32 3.89 14.96 2.78
C ILE A 32 4.65 14.60 1.50
N LEU A 33 5.97 14.67 1.54
CA LEU A 33 6.83 14.53 0.36
C LEU A 33 7.28 13.08 0.17
N GLN A 34 6.31 12.16 0.19
CA GLN A 34 6.56 10.73 0.08
C GLN A 34 6.81 10.29 -1.37
N TRP A 35 5.99 10.78 -2.29
CA TRP A 35 6.04 10.43 -3.72
C TRP A 35 6.21 11.68 -4.57
N ASP A 36 6.83 11.52 -5.74
CA ASP A 36 7.09 12.61 -6.66
C ASP A 36 7.14 12.09 -8.12
N GLU A 37 7.67 12.90 -9.03
CA GLU A 37 7.77 12.57 -10.45
C GLU A 37 8.74 11.41 -10.74
N LEU A 38 9.62 11.07 -9.79
CA LEU A 38 10.57 9.98 -9.96
C LEU A 38 10.04 8.63 -9.47
N TYR A 39 9.03 8.64 -8.57
CA TYR A 39 8.47 7.42 -8.02
C TYR A 39 7.14 7.68 -7.32
N PRO A 40 6.10 6.86 -7.51
CA PRO A 40 6.04 5.83 -8.56
C PRO A 40 5.78 6.45 -9.92
N THR A 41 6.29 5.81 -10.97
CA THR A 41 6.04 6.22 -12.35
C THR A 41 4.89 5.42 -12.94
N LYS A 42 4.39 5.87 -14.09
CA LYS A 42 3.39 5.10 -14.83
C LYS A 42 3.94 3.73 -15.23
N GLU A 43 5.22 3.67 -15.58
CA GLU A 43 5.90 2.43 -15.93
C GLU A 43 5.98 1.47 -14.74
N ASP A 44 6.19 1.98 -13.53
CA ASP A 44 6.18 1.15 -12.31
C ASP A 44 4.82 0.48 -12.15
N LEU A 45 3.75 1.24 -12.34
CA LEU A 45 2.39 0.73 -12.20
C LEU A 45 2.05 -0.27 -13.31
N GLN A 46 2.51 -0.02 -14.53
CA GLN A 46 2.34 -0.95 -15.63
C GLN A 46 3.01 -2.30 -15.32
N THR A 47 4.24 -2.26 -14.80
CA THR A 47 4.97 -3.46 -14.40
C THR A 47 4.22 -4.23 -13.32
N ASP A 48 3.68 -3.54 -12.33
CA ASP A 48 2.85 -4.16 -11.28
C ASP A 48 1.63 -4.87 -11.86
N ILE A 49 0.98 -4.26 -12.84
CA ILE A 49 -0.17 -4.84 -13.53
C ILE A 49 0.26 -6.08 -14.32
N GLU A 50 1.35 -5.98 -15.08
CA GLU A 50 1.85 -7.09 -15.89
C GLU A 50 2.26 -8.29 -15.03
N LYS A 51 2.79 -8.04 -13.83
CA LYS A 51 3.11 -9.08 -12.85
C LYS A 51 1.88 -9.61 -12.12
N LYS A 52 0.68 -9.07 -12.40
CA LYS A 52 -0.58 -9.44 -11.74
C LYS A 52 -0.54 -9.21 -10.23
N GLN A 53 0.13 -8.17 -9.79
CA GLN A 53 0.34 -7.82 -8.38
C GLN A 53 -0.41 -6.56 -7.96
N LEU A 54 -0.97 -5.80 -8.91
CA LEU A 54 -1.73 -4.59 -8.62
C LEU A 54 -3.23 -4.90 -8.60
N TYR A 55 -3.90 -4.40 -7.57
CA TYR A 55 -5.33 -4.59 -7.36
C TYR A 55 -6.03 -3.24 -7.32
N VAL A 56 -7.27 -3.22 -7.79
CA VAL A 56 -8.11 -2.03 -7.85
C VAL A 56 -9.37 -2.22 -7.02
N GLY A 57 -9.77 -1.18 -6.30
CA GLY A 57 -10.99 -1.15 -5.50
C GLY A 57 -11.94 -0.09 -6.02
N PHE A 58 -13.17 -0.48 -6.30
CA PHE A 58 -14.18 0.39 -6.91
C PHE A 58 -15.34 0.64 -5.96
N ASP A 59 -15.81 1.87 -5.96
CA ASP A 59 -17.07 2.27 -5.33
C ASP A 59 -18.05 2.61 -6.46
N GLU A 60 -19.04 1.74 -6.67
CA GLU A 60 -20.07 1.92 -7.70
C GLU A 60 -19.46 2.29 -9.08
N GLY A 61 -18.44 1.55 -9.49
CA GLY A 61 -17.78 1.75 -10.78
C GLY A 61 -16.73 2.85 -10.83
N ARG A 62 -16.48 3.57 -9.72
CA ARG A 62 -15.45 4.60 -9.64
C ARG A 62 -14.24 4.08 -8.89
N LEU A 63 -13.06 4.28 -9.45
CA LEU A 63 -11.82 3.81 -8.81
C LEU A 63 -11.54 4.63 -7.54
N ALA A 64 -11.56 3.94 -6.40
CA ALA A 64 -11.38 4.56 -5.09
C ALA A 64 -10.00 4.27 -4.47
N ALA A 65 -9.45 3.09 -4.73
CA ALA A 65 -8.18 2.70 -4.12
C ALA A 65 -7.43 1.70 -4.99
N ILE A 66 -6.11 1.67 -4.81
CA ILE A 66 -5.25 0.64 -5.38
C ILE A 66 -4.30 0.11 -4.29
N TYR A 67 -3.79 -1.08 -4.50
CA TYR A 67 -2.66 -1.60 -3.72
C TYR A 67 -1.89 -2.61 -4.56
N VAL A 68 -0.62 -2.80 -4.19
CA VAL A 68 0.23 -3.84 -4.77
C VAL A 68 0.53 -4.86 -3.68
N LEU A 69 0.38 -6.13 -4.00
CA LEU A 69 0.57 -7.22 -3.05
C LEU A 69 1.47 -8.27 -3.69
N ASN A 70 2.62 -8.52 -3.06
CA ASN A 70 3.59 -9.50 -3.53
C ASN A 70 4.48 -9.99 -2.37
N GLN A 71 5.53 -10.74 -2.71
CA GLN A 71 6.51 -11.22 -1.73
C GLN A 71 7.91 -10.64 -2.02
N GLU A 72 7.97 -9.55 -2.77
CA GLU A 72 9.21 -8.87 -3.13
C GLU A 72 9.42 -7.68 -2.19
N CYS A 73 10.62 -7.54 -1.65
CA CYS A 73 10.95 -6.43 -0.76
C CYS A 73 12.34 -5.88 -1.04
N GLU A 74 12.57 -4.65 -0.59
CA GLU A 74 13.86 -4.02 -0.65
C GLU A 74 14.86 -4.73 0.29
N PRO A 75 16.18 -4.69 -0.03
CA PRO A 75 17.19 -5.34 0.81
C PRO A 75 17.16 -4.92 2.28
N GLU A 76 16.76 -3.68 2.58
CA GLU A 76 16.69 -3.14 3.93
C GLU A 76 15.70 -3.89 4.82
N TYR A 77 14.75 -4.60 4.24
CA TYR A 77 13.82 -5.46 5.01
C TYR A 77 14.57 -6.55 5.79
N SER A 78 15.75 -6.97 5.33
CA SER A 78 16.52 -8.00 6.01
C SER A 78 17.02 -7.55 7.38
N SER A 79 17.09 -6.26 7.64
CA SER A 79 17.52 -5.72 8.95
C SER A 79 16.37 -5.63 9.95
N GLY A 80 15.15 -5.92 9.55
CA GLY A 80 13.99 -5.86 10.41
C GLY A 80 14.02 -6.92 11.51
N ASN A 81 13.57 -6.54 12.69
CA ASN A 81 13.41 -7.47 13.82
C ASN A 81 12.00 -8.08 13.78
N TRP A 82 11.79 -8.94 12.79
CA TRP A 82 10.49 -9.54 12.54
C TRP A 82 10.13 -10.54 13.63
N GLN A 83 8.89 -10.49 14.11
CA GLN A 83 8.44 -11.34 15.21
C GLN A 83 8.32 -12.82 14.78
N TYR A 84 7.91 -13.05 13.54
CA TYR A 84 7.74 -14.41 13.01
C TYR A 84 8.48 -14.54 11.67
N PRO A 85 9.83 -14.55 11.70
CA PRO A 85 10.61 -14.52 10.46
C PRO A 85 10.46 -15.78 9.60
N GLU A 86 10.06 -16.90 10.18
CA GLU A 86 9.89 -18.17 9.47
C GLU A 86 8.51 -18.36 8.85
N LEU A 87 7.53 -17.51 9.18
CA LEU A 87 6.20 -17.65 8.64
C LEU A 87 6.09 -17.01 7.25
N PRO A 88 5.27 -17.60 6.35
CA PRO A 88 5.03 -16.98 5.06
C PRO A 88 4.30 -15.63 5.23
N TYR A 89 4.71 -14.66 4.44
CA TYR A 89 4.15 -13.33 4.50
C TYR A 89 3.99 -12.73 3.10
N TYR A 90 3.12 -11.74 3.00
CA TYR A 90 3.05 -10.88 1.83
C TYR A 90 3.38 -9.45 2.23
N ILE A 91 3.74 -8.65 1.24
CA ILE A 91 4.14 -7.26 1.42
C ILE A 91 3.15 -6.39 0.66
N ILE A 92 2.62 -5.37 1.34
CA ILE A 92 1.78 -4.36 0.72
C ILE A 92 2.68 -3.23 0.26
N HIS A 93 2.56 -2.87 -1.01
CA HIS A 93 3.23 -1.72 -1.61
C HIS A 93 2.19 -0.77 -2.20
N ARG A 94 2.52 0.50 -2.26
CA ARG A 94 1.77 1.50 -3.01
C ARG A 94 0.26 1.50 -2.73
N LEU A 95 -0.12 1.30 -1.47
CA LEU A 95 -1.51 1.46 -1.06
C LEU A 95 -1.87 2.94 -1.20
N CYS A 96 -2.89 3.22 -1.99
CA CYS A 96 -3.23 4.58 -2.34
C CYS A 96 -4.75 4.73 -2.49
N VAL A 97 -5.31 5.76 -1.83
CA VAL A 97 -6.72 6.10 -1.91
C VAL A 97 -6.88 7.39 -2.71
N HIS A 98 -7.84 7.40 -3.63
CA HIS A 98 -8.12 8.61 -4.40
C HIS A 98 -8.49 9.77 -3.46
N PRO A 99 -7.94 10.99 -3.66
CA PRO A 99 -8.18 12.10 -2.74
C PRO A 99 -9.64 12.40 -2.42
N VAL A 100 -10.56 12.23 -3.40
CA VAL A 100 -12.00 12.46 -3.15
C VAL A 100 -12.61 11.46 -2.19
N TYR A 101 -11.95 10.33 -1.95
CA TYR A 101 -12.41 9.27 -1.05
C TYR A 101 -11.68 9.25 0.29
N GLN A 102 -10.76 10.18 0.54
CA GLN A 102 -10.00 10.20 1.79
C GLN A 102 -10.89 10.57 2.98
N HIS A 103 -10.46 10.14 4.17
CA HIS A 103 -11.18 10.35 5.43
C HIS A 103 -12.56 9.66 5.50
N GLN A 104 -12.77 8.63 4.68
CA GLN A 104 -14.02 7.87 4.63
C GLN A 104 -13.83 6.39 4.99
N GLY A 105 -12.68 6.03 5.56
CA GLY A 105 -12.39 4.66 5.97
C GLY A 105 -12.01 3.71 4.83
N ILE A 106 -11.73 4.22 3.64
CA ILE A 106 -11.41 3.39 2.47
C ILE A 106 -10.12 2.61 2.66
N ALA A 107 -9.07 3.22 3.19
CA ALA A 107 -7.81 2.54 3.43
C ALA A 107 -7.97 1.40 4.45
N LYS A 108 -8.73 1.65 5.51
CA LYS A 108 -9.03 0.62 6.52
C LYS A 108 -9.80 -0.55 5.90
N GLN A 109 -10.82 -0.24 5.10
CA GLN A 109 -11.61 -1.28 4.42
C GLN A 109 -10.73 -2.09 3.47
N THR A 110 -9.80 -1.43 2.75
CA THR A 110 -8.86 -2.10 1.86
C THR A 110 -7.95 -3.05 2.61
N LEU A 111 -7.38 -2.60 3.75
CA LEU A 111 -6.53 -3.45 4.58
C LEU A 111 -7.27 -4.67 5.11
N LEU A 112 -8.50 -4.49 5.59
CA LEU A 112 -9.32 -5.60 6.06
C LEU A 112 -9.59 -6.61 4.93
N HIS A 113 -9.85 -6.12 3.72
CA HIS A 113 -10.04 -6.99 2.56
C HIS A 113 -8.79 -7.80 2.27
N ILE A 114 -7.60 -7.16 2.30
CA ILE A 114 -6.33 -7.85 2.05
C ILE A 114 -6.11 -8.94 3.10
N GLU A 115 -6.31 -8.62 4.38
CA GLU A 115 -6.13 -9.58 5.47
C GLU A 115 -7.05 -10.79 5.32
N GLU A 116 -8.32 -10.56 5.00
CA GLU A 116 -9.27 -11.66 4.80
C GLU A 116 -8.90 -12.52 3.58
N ALA A 117 -8.48 -11.90 2.47
CA ALA A 117 -8.05 -12.64 1.30
C ALA A 117 -6.82 -13.51 1.57
N LEU A 118 -5.86 -12.99 2.34
CA LEU A 118 -4.67 -13.74 2.72
C LEU A 118 -4.98 -14.88 3.69
N LYS A 119 -5.87 -14.65 4.67
CA LYS A 119 -6.35 -15.72 5.57
C LYS A 119 -6.94 -16.88 4.79
N ALA A 120 -7.73 -16.57 3.77
CA ALA A 120 -8.34 -17.60 2.92
C ALA A 120 -7.30 -18.44 2.18
N SER A 121 -6.09 -17.91 2.00
CA SER A 121 -4.96 -18.60 1.38
C SER A 121 -3.96 -19.14 2.41
N HIS A 122 -4.34 -19.15 3.69
CA HIS A 122 -3.49 -19.62 4.81
C HIS A 122 -2.22 -18.79 4.99
N ILE A 123 -2.27 -17.50 4.67
CA ILE A 123 -1.20 -16.54 4.94
C ILE A 123 -1.69 -15.61 6.05
N HIS A 124 -0.91 -15.51 7.12
CA HIS A 124 -1.33 -14.82 8.33
C HIS A 124 -0.39 -13.68 8.74
N ALA A 125 0.48 -13.25 7.84
CA ALA A 125 1.43 -12.19 8.12
C ALA A 125 1.54 -11.21 6.95
N ILE A 126 1.57 -9.93 7.27
CA ILE A 126 1.79 -8.84 6.31
C ILE A 126 2.96 -8.00 6.82
N ARG A 127 3.83 -7.62 5.90
CA ARG A 127 4.88 -6.62 6.12
C ARG A 127 4.65 -5.43 5.21
N LEU A 128 5.09 -4.28 5.65
CA LEU A 128 5.04 -3.06 4.84
C LEU A 128 6.05 -2.05 5.36
N ASP A 129 6.27 -1.00 4.59
CA ASP A 129 7.01 0.16 5.05
C ASP A 129 6.12 1.39 4.99
N VAL A 130 6.37 2.34 5.87
CA VAL A 130 5.60 3.56 5.97
C VAL A 130 6.52 4.75 6.15
N PHE A 131 6.28 5.81 5.39
CA PHE A 131 7.04 7.05 5.49
C PHE A 131 6.84 7.68 6.86
N SER A 132 7.95 7.93 7.57
CA SER A 132 7.88 8.46 8.94
C SER A 132 7.19 9.82 9.04
N GLN A 133 7.18 10.59 7.95
CA GLN A 133 6.56 11.91 7.90
C GLN A 133 5.13 11.91 7.33
N ASN A 134 4.53 10.72 7.21
CA ASN A 134 3.12 10.60 6.84
C ASN A 134 2.30 10.21 8.06
N PRO A 135 1.79 11.20 8.83
CA PRO A 135 1.08 10.92 10.08
C PRO A 135 -0.24 10.16 9.88
N PHE A 136 -0.89 10.36 8.73
CA PHE A 136 -2.15 9.66 8.43
C PHE A 136 -1.91 8.16 8.24
N ALA A 137 -0.87 7.80 7.48
CA ALA A 137 -0.52 6.40 7.25
C ALA A 137 -0.07 5.73 8.55
N LEU A 138 0.77 6.39 9.34
CA LEU A 138 1.22 5.86 10.64
C LEU A 138 0.03 5.58 11.55
N LYS A 139 -0.88 6.54 11.69
CA LYS A 139 -2.07 6.38 12.52
C LYS A 139 -2.94 5.22 12.05
N LEU A 140 -3.10 5.09 10.74
CA LEU A 140 -3.88 4.00 10.14
C LEU A 140 -3.29 2.65 10.51
N TYR A 141 -2.01 2.43 10.19
CA TYR A 141 -1.38 1.14 10.41
C TYR A 141 -1.29 0.78 11.88
N GLU A 142 -0.85 1.70 12.73
CA GLU A 142 -0.79 1.46 14.17
C GLU A 142 -2.17 1.19 14.76
N GLY A 143 -3.19 1.91 14.30
CA GLY A 143 -4.58 1.70 14.73
C GLY A 143 -5.15 0.36 14.30
N MET A 144 -4.60 -0.24 13.26
CA MET A 144 -5.02 -1.56 12.79
C MET A 144 -4.18 -2.71 13.33
N GLY A 145 -3.28 -2.42 14.26
CA GLY A 145 -2.48 -3.45 14.92
C GLY A 145 -1.15 -3.77 14.27
N TYR A 146 -0.70 -2.97 13.32
CA TYR A 146 0.65 -3.10 12.77
C TYR A 146 1.66 -2.56 13.78
N THR A 147 2.78 -3.25 13.94
CA THR A 147 3.84 -2.89 14.88
C THR A 147 5.14 -2.66 14.16
N ARG A 148 5.97 -1.79 14.72
CA ARG A 148 7.27 -1.46 14.13
C ARG A 148 8.26 -2.59 14.38
N ALA A 149 8.93 -3.02 13.30
CA ALA A 149 9.96 -4.07 13.34
C ALA A 149 11.35 -3.52 13.00
N GLY A 150 11.44 -2.27 12.57
CA GLY A 150 12.69 -1.66 12.17
C GLY A 150 12.47 -0.39 11.36
N HIS A 151 13.53 0.04 10.69
CA HIS A 151 13.48 1.23 9.86
C HIS A 151 14.45 1.10 8.69
N ALA A 152 14.24 1.95 7.69
CA ALA A 152 15.14 2.07 6.54
C ALA A 152 15.23 3.53 6.13
N GLU A 153 16.38 3.93 5.61
CA GLU A 153 16.54 5.25 5.03
C GLU A 153 16.65 5.11 3.51
N TRP A 154 15.73 5.77 2.82
CA TRP A 154 15.68 5.79 1.37
C TRP A 154 15.71 7.23 0.86
N ARG A 155 15.61 7.43 -0.42
CA ARG A 155 15.76 8.75 -1.04
C ARG A 155 14.90 9.85 -0.39
N LYS A 156 13.66 9.53 0.01
CA LYS A 156 12.74 10.53 0.58
C LYS A 156 12.93 10.74 2.09
N GLY A 157 13.67 9.86 2.77
CA GLY A 157 13.93 9.96 4.20
C GLY A 157 13.74 8.65 4.93
N LEU A 158 13.36 8.75 6.20
CA LEU A 158 13.20 7.61 7.09
C LEU A 158 11.82 6.95 6.89
N PHE A 159 11.84 5.63 6.73
CA PHE A 159 10.65 4.80 6.68
C PHE A 159 10.70 3.80 7.84
N TYR A 160 9.55 3.49 8.42
CA TYR A 160 9.44 2.42 9.41
C TYR A 160 9.03 1.13 8.71
N LEU A 161 9.68 0.03 9.09
CA LEU A 161 9.26 -1.31 8.68
C LEU A 161 8.24 -1.80 9.70
N MET A 162 7.10 -2.29 9.21
CA MET A 162 6.01 -2.70 10.08
C MET A 162 5.50 -4.08 9.72
N GLU A 163 4.92 -4.76 10.69
CA GLU A 163 4.32 -6.07 10.48
C GLU A 163 3.03 -6.21 11.27
N LYS A 164 2.19 -7.12 10.80
CA LYS A 164 1.01 -7.59 11.52
C LYS A 164 0.87 -9.07 11.29
N TYR A 165 0.60 -9.78 12.37
CA TYR A 165 0.20 -11.19 12.35
C TYR A 165 -1.27 -11.28 12.71
N PHE A 166 -2.04 -12.12 11.98
CA PHE A 166 -3.49 -12.20 12.16
C PHE A 166 -4.04 -13.61 11.92
#